data_3fc8f1a8a96146e88aa99d41d36fbf58
#
_entry.id   3fc8f1a8a96146e88aa99d41d36fbf58
#
_cell.length_a   1.000
_cell.length_b   1.000
_cell.length_c   1.000
_cell.angle_alpha   90.00
_cell.angle_beta   90.00
_cell.angle_gamma   90.00
#
_symmetry.space_group_name_H-M   'P 1'
#
loop_
_entity.id
_entity.type
_entity.pdbx_description
1 polymer ?
#
loop_
_entity_poly.entity_id
_entity_poly.type
_entity_poly.pdbx_seq_one_letter_code
_entity_poly.pdbx_strand_id
1 'polypeptide(L)'
;VSVMDGTVAFGSAYHNWGITIPYMKKSGVSMTEIFEYCNNEDQKTLAKKAPVHEVLLDMAVTKLPGPVEAQPYRIPNIWNGDLDSEIGKAMMDCDPEAELAMMITKIWMDPHAGEVAVGRLYSGSINQGESVFAIGAAKPERVQQVSMMVGGDRIPVPKVVAGNIAAITGIRSAAAGVTLSRDKD
;
A
#
# COMPACT_ATOMS: atom_id res chain seq x y z
N VAL A 1 12.40 -4.39 -19.18
CA VAL A 1 13.34 -3.81 -18.21
C VAL A 1 14.39 -3.02 -18.98
N SER A 2 14.51 -1.75 -18.71
CA SER A 2 15.44 -0.84 -19.39
C SER A 2 16.23 -0.02 -18.36
N VAL A 3 17.52 0.14 -18.60
CA VAL A 3 18.36 1.03 -17.77
C VAL A 3 17.98 2.49 -17.99
N MET A 4 17.60 2.83 -19.21
CA MET A 4 17.34 4.22 -19.62
C MET A 4 16.07 4.82 -19.03
N ASP A 5 15.07 3.98 -18.76
CA ASP A 5 13.79 4.41 -18.20
C ASP A 5 13.73 4.39 -16.66
N GLY A 6 14.82 3.96 -16.01
CA GLY A 6 14.92 3.89 -14.56
C GLY A 6 14.27 2.68 -13.91
N THR A 7 13.99 1.60 -14.66
CA THR A 7 13.56 0.33 -14.07
C THR A 7 14.73 -0.50 -13.52
N VAL A 8 15.95 -0.04 -13.72
CA VAL A 8 17.17 -0.62 -13.17
C VAL A 8 17.91 0.43 -12.35
N ALA A 9 18.24 0.08 -11.12
CA ALA A 9 19.12 0.88 -10.27
C ALA A 9 20.46 0.17 -10.07
N PHE A 10 21.51 0.95 -9.96
CA PHE A 10 22.84 0.52 -9.56
C PHE A 10 23.18 1.12 -8.22
N GLY A 11 23.87 0.39 -7.36
CA GLY A 11 24.23 0.94 -6.06
C GLY A 11 24.84 -0.05 -5.11
N SER A 12 25.13 0.43 -3.92
CA SER A 12 25.62 -0.35 -2.79
C SER A 12 24.74 -0.14 -1.58
N ALA A 13 24.00 -1.16 -1.18
CA ALA A 13 23.22 -1.13 0.06
C ALA A 13 24.13 -0.96 1.29
N TYR A 14 25.31 -1.59 1.27
CA TYR A 14 26.29 -1.49 2.35
C TYR A 14 26.79 -0.05 2.56
N HIS A 15 27.00 0.67 1.47
CA HIS A 15 27.46 2.07 1.50
C HIS A 15 26.33 3.09 1.41
N ASN A 16 25.05 2.65 1.38
CA ASN A 16 23.85 3.48 1.36
C ASN A 16 23.73 4.45 0.17
N TRP A 17 24.24 4.10 -1.00
CA TRP A 17 24.06 4.89 -2.22
C TRP A 17 23.42 4.10 -3.34
N GLY A 18 22.69 4.78 -4.21
CA GLY A 18 22.07 4.21 -5.40
C GLY A 18 21.85 5.24 -6.48
N ILE A 19 21.76 4.78 -7.73
CA ILE A 19 21.50 5.62 -8.90
C ILE A 19 20.58 4.91 -9.90
N THR A 20 19.78 5.71 -10.59
CA THR A 20 19.15 5.37 -11.87
C THR A 20 19.49 6.46 -12.88
N ILE A 21 19.34 6.18 -14.17
CA ILE A 21 19.60 7.21 -15.20
C ILE A 21 18.69 8.45 -15.01
N PRO A 22 17.38 8.33 -14.74
CA PRO A 22 16.55 9.50 -14.41
C PRO A 22 17.01 10.25 -13.16
N TYR A 23 17.41 9.54 -12.09
CA TYR A 23 17.90 10.17 -10.87
C TYR A 23 19.21 10.94 -11.09
N MET A 24 20.13 10.38 -11.87
CA MET A 24 21.38 11.06 -12.25
C MET A 24 21.09 12.39 -12.96
N LYS A 25 20.15 12.43 -13.91
CA LYS A 25 19.74 13.65 -14.60
C LYS A 25 19.14 14.69 -13.65
N LYS A 26 18.40 14.24 -12.63
CA LYS A 26 17.73 15.09 -11.63
C LYS A 26 18.74 15.64 -10.60
N SER A 27 19.64 14.79 -10.09
CA SER A 27 20.61 15.12 -9.04
C SER A 27 21.88 15.78 -9.57
N GLY A 28 22.15 15.68 -10.88
CA GLY A 28 23.38 16.18 -11.51
C GLY A 28 24.62 15.30 -11.26
N VAL A 29 24.46 14.15 -10.61
CA VAL A 29 25.58 13.21 -10.37
C VAL A 29 25.94 12.52 -11.68
N SER A 30 27.19 12.59 -12.10
CA SER A 30 27.70 11.96 -13.32
C SER A 30 28.28 10.57 -13.06
N MET A 31 28.33 9.73 -14.10
CA MET A 31 29.00 8.42 -14.00
C MET A 31 30.48 8.56 -13.66
N THR A 32 31.16 9.60 -14.17
CA THR A 32 32.56 9.87 -13.88
C THR A 32 32.79 10.14 -12.39
N GLU A 33 31.95 10.97 -11.79
CA GLU A 33 32.02 11.23 -10.33
C GLU A 33 31.81 9.95 -9.52
N ILE A 34 30.86 9.08 -9.93
CA ILE A 34 30.62 7.81 -9.24
C ILE A 34 31.88 6.93 -9.24
N PHE A 35 32.52 6.81 -10.39
CA PHE A 35 33.77 6.04 -10.49
C PHE A 35 34.89 6.67 -9.65
N GLU A 36 35.02 8.00 -9.63
CA GLU A 36 35.99 8.71 -8.79
C GLU A 36 35.76 8.44 -7.29
N TYR A 37 34.51 8.58 -6.81
CA TYR A 37 34.19 8.29 -5.40
C TYR A 37 34.40 6.83 -5.01
N CYS A 38 34.11 5.90 -5.93
CA CYS A 38 34.35 4.47 -5.68
C CYS A 38 35.84 4.16 -5.64
N ASN A 39 36.64 4.69 -6.56
CA ASN A 39 38.09 4.48 -6.64
C ASN A 39 38.84 5.12 -5.47
N ASN A 40 38.36 6.26 -4.97
CA ASN A 40 38.96 6.97 -3.85
C ASN A 40 38.44 6.47 -2.48
N GLU A 41 37.64 5.41 -2.45
CA GLU A 41 36.99 4.86 -1.24
C GLU A 41 36.08 5.88 -0.48
N ASP A 42 35.69 6.97 -1.15
CA ASP A 42 34.83 8.02 -0.56
C ASP A 42 33.33 7.80 -0.89
N GLN A 43 32.85 6.59 -0.68
CA GLN A 43 31.45 6.26 -0.91
C GLN A 43 30.50 6.93 0.11
N LYS A 44 31.02 7.46 1.22
CA LYS A 44 30.22 8.25 2.18
C LYS A 44 29.75 9.57 1.59
N THR A 45 30.56 10.23 0.78
CA THR A 45 30.17 11.45 0.06
C THR A 45 29.17 11.13 -1.04
N LEU A 46 29.35 10.02 -1.75
CA LEU A 46 28.38 9.52 -2.75
C LEU A 46 27.04 9.22 -2.11
N ALA A 47 27.00 8.60 -0.93
CA ALA A 47 25.76 8.32 -0.18
C ALA A 47 24.99 9.61 0.21
N LYS A 48 25.67 10.72 0.42
CA LYS A 48 25.02 12.02 0.67
C LYS A 48 24.45 12.65 -0.61
N LYS A 49 25.12 12.45 -1.75
CA LYS A 49 24.66 12.96 -3.05
C LYS A 49 23.55 12.13 -3.69
N ALA A 50 23.60 10.83 -3.48
CA ALA A 50 22.67 9.87 -4.07
C ALA A 50 22.26 8.79 -3.05
N PRO A 51 21.52 9.14 -1.99
CA PRO A 51 21.14 8.20 -0.96
C PRO A 51 20.20 7.12 -1.50
N VAL A 52 20.50 5.85 -1.22
CA VAL A 52 19.79 4.70 -1.79
C VAL A 52 18.27 4.74 -1.52
N HIS A 53 17.87 5.24 -0.36
CA HIS A 53 16.45 5.31 0.00
C HIS A 53 15.65 6.29 -0.88
N GLU A 54 16.24 7.43 -1.28
CA GLU A 54 15.58 8.36 -2.20
C GLU A 54 15.42 7.73 -3.59
N VAL A 55 16.46 7.06 -4.09
CA VAL A 55 16.43 6.38 -5.39
C VAL A 55 15.37 5.28 -5.41
N LEU A 56 15.31 4.44 -4.35
CA LEU A 56 14.33 3.35 -4.27
C LEU A 56 12.90 3.87 -4.13
N LEU A 57 12.69 4.93 -3.33
CA LEU A 57 11.37 5.56 -3.20
C LEU A 57 10.92 6.24 -4.51
N ASP A 58 11.82 6.94 -5.19
CA ASP A 58 11.54 7.54 -6.50
C ASP A 58 11.16 6.46 -7.54
N MET A 59 11.89 5.34 -7.56
CA MET A 59 11.52 4.19 -8.39
C MET A 59 10.14 3.62 -8.03
N ALA A 60 9.85 3.45 -6.74
CA ALA A 60 8.56 2.94 -6.30
C ALA A 60 7.41 3.84 -6.75
N VAL A 61 7.55 5.16 -6.53
CA VAL A 61 6.53 6.14 -6.91
C VAL A 61 6.33 6.23 -8.42
N THR A 62 7.42 6.14 -9.20
CA THR A 62 7.36 6.34 -10.66
C THR A 62 7.06 5.06 -11.45
N LYS A 63 7.31 3.87 -10.88
CA LYS A 63 7.25 2.60 -11.63
C LYS A 63 6.19 1.62 -11.13
N LEU A 64 5.72 1.76 -9.88
CA LEU A 64 4.64 0.92 -9.39
C LEU A 64 3.29 1.56 -9.67
N PRO A 65 2.31 0.79 -10.19
CA PRO A 65 0.99 1.32 -10.45
C PRO A 65 0.27 1.64 -9.14
N GLY A 66 -0.45 2.76 -9.13
CA GLY A 66 -1.37 3.11 -8.05
C GLY A 66 -2.59 2.18 -7.99
N PRO A 67 -3.40 2.26 -6.91
CA PRO A 67 -4.60 1.41 -6.78
C PRO A 67 -5.56 1.54 -7.97
N VAL A 68 -5.85 2.75 -8.41
CA VAL A 68 -6.75 3.03 -9.54
C VAL A 68 -6.24 2.41 -10.85
N GLU A 69 -4.92 2.39 -11.06
CA GLU A 69 -4.33 1.75 -12.25
C GLU A 69 -4.25 0.23 -12.12
N ALA A 70 -4.05 -0.27 -10.89
CA ALA A 70 -3.81 -1.69 -10.64
C ALA A 70 -5.09 -2.50 -10.54
N GLN A 71 -6.17 -1.96 -9.97
CA GLN A 71 -7.40 -2.71 -9.69
C GLN A 71 -8.10 -3.24 -10.95
N PRO A 72 -8.19 -2.50 -12.08
CA PRO A 72 -8.83 -3.00 -13.29
C PRO A 72 -8.29 -4.34 -13.82
N TYR A 73 -6.98 -4.58 -13.69
CA TYR A 73 -6.38 -5.86 -14.13
C TYR A 73 -6.17 -6.85 -13.00
N ARG A 74 -6.20 -6.43 -11.73
CA ARG A 74 -6.02 -7.32 -10.58
C ARG A 74 -7.31 -7.96 -10.11
N ILE A 75 -8.39 -7.20 -10.02
CA ILE A 75 -9.68 -7.68 -9.54
C ILE A 75 -10.17 -8.91 -10.32
N PRO A 76 -10.12 -8.94 -11.65
CA PRO A 76 -10.52 -10.13 -12.41
C PRO A 76 -9.72 -11.39 -12.11
N ASN A 77 -8.51 -11.26 -11.56
CA ASN A 77 -7.65 -12.39 -11.22
C ASN A 77 -7.77 -12.86 -9.77
N ILE A 78 -8.35 -12.07 -8.88
CA ILE A 78 -8.42 -12.38 -7.44
C ILE A 78 -9.85 -12.54 -6.92
N TRP A 79 -10.83 -12.06 -7.67
CA TRP A 79 -12.24 -12.13 -7.30
C TRP A 79 -13.04 -12.94 -8.33
N ASN A 80 -13.81 -13.91 -7.85
CA ASN A 80 -14.57 -14.85 -8.69
C ASN A 80 -16.04 -14.44 -8.86
N GLY A 81 -16.45 -13.28 -8.35
CA GLY A 81 -17.81 -12.79 -8.51
C GLY A 81 -18.06 -12.18 -9.89
N ASP A 82 -19.26 -11.66 -10.07
CA ASP A 82 -19.68 -11.03 -11.32
C ASP A 82 -19.04 -9.64 -11.46
N LEU A 83 -18.10 -9.49 -12.38
CA LEU A 83 -17.39 -8.23 -12.66
C LEU A 83 -18.31 -7.14 -13.24
N ASP A 84 -19.44 -7.52 -13.85
CA ASP A 84 -20.42 -6.59 -14.37
C ASP A 84 -21.39 -6.06 -13.30
N SER A 85 -21.39 -6.66 -12.12
CA SER A 85 -22.17 -6.18 -10.98
C SER A 85 -21.71 -4.80 -10.50
N GLU A 86 -22.55 -4.08 -9.75
CA GLU A 86 -22.22 -2.76 -9.19
C GLU A 86 -20.95 -2.83 -8.32
N ILE A 87 -20.82 -3.85 -7.45
CA ILE A 87 -19.64 -4.02 -6.61
C ILE A 87 -18.40 -4.40 -7.41
N GLY A 88 -18.53 -5.22 -8.46
CA GLY A 88 -17.43 -5.59 -9.35
C GLY A 88 -16.83 -4.37 -10.05
N LYS A 89 -17.68 -3.52 -10.62
CA LYS A 89 -17.29 -2.25 -11.24
C LYS A 89 -16.67 -1.29 -10.22
N ALA A 90 -17.30 -1.12 -9.06
CA ALA A 90 -16.78 -0.27 -7.99
C ALA A 90 -15.38 -0.69 -7.51
N MET A 91 -15.13 -2.00 -7.40
CA MET A 91 -13.80 -2.51 -7.06
C MET A 91 -12.78 -2.28 -8.17
N MET A 92 -13.15 -2.45 -9.44
CA MET A 92 -12.24 -2.16 -10.56
C MET A 92 -11.90 -0.67 -10.64
N ASP A 93 -12.88 0.20 -10.44
CA ASP A 93 -12.72 1.66 -10.50
C ASP A 93 -12.08 2.24 -9.23
N CYS A 94 -11.89 1.41 -8.18
CA CYS A 94 -11.40 1.88 -6.88
C CYS A 94 -12.29 3.00 -6.31
N ASP A 95 -13.62 2.90 -6.48
CA ASP A 95 -14.56 3.95 -6.16
C ASP A 95 -14.71 4.13 -4.64
N PRO A 96 -14.36 5.31 -4.06
CA PRO A 96 -14.45 5.58 -2.64
C PRO A 96 -15.87 5.80 -2.11
N GLU A 97 -16.84 6.09 -2.97
CA GLU A 97 -18.22 6.40 -2.60
C GLU A 97 -19.18 5.21 -2.79
N ALA A 98 -18.68 4.13 -3.39
CA ALA A 98 -19.44 2.92 -3.62
C ALA A 98 -19.60 2.07 -2.34
N GLU A 99 -20.22 0.89 -2.49
CA GLU A 99 -20.35 -0.09 -1.41
C GLU A 99 -18.97 -0.54 -0.90
N LEU A 100 -18.89 -0.78 0.41
CA LEU A 100 -17.65 -1.20 1.08
C LEU A 100 -17.27 -2.63 0.70
N ALA A 101 -16.08 -2.81 0.15
CA ALA A 101 -15.41 -4.10 0.04
C ALA A 101 -14.00 -3.99 0.62
N MET A 102 -13.83 -4.46 1.85
CA MET A 102 -12.54 -4.52 2.54
C MET A 102 -12.17 -5.97 2.83
N MET A 103 -11.08 -6.46 2.24
CA MET A 103 -10.56 -7.80 2.54
C MET A 103 -9.51 -7.72 3.65
N ILE A 104 -9.74 -8.49 4.71
CA ILE A 104 -8.78 -8.63 5.82
C ILE A 104 -7.65 -9.53 5.39
N THR A 105 -6.43 -9.02 5.45
CA THR A 105 -5.22 -9.75 5.07
C THR A 105 -4.44 -10.26 6.26
N LYS A 106 -4.55 -9.57 7.40
CA LYS A 106 -3.79 -9.91 8.62
C LYS A 106 -4.55 -9.48 9.86
N ILE A 107 -4.42 -10.28 10.92
CA ILE A 107 -4.83 -9.94 12.28
C ILE A 107 -3.61 -10.01 13.19
N TRP A 108 -3.47 -9.06 14.08
CA TRP A 108 -2.48 -9.14 15.14
C TRP A 108 -3.06 -8.72 16.47
N MET A 109 -2.37 -9.09 17.55
CA MET A 109 -2.70 -8.64 18.91
C MET A 109 -1.90 -7.40 19.25
N ASP A 110 -2.60 -6.30 19.52
CA ASP A 110 -2.01 -5.07 20.04
C ASP A 110 -2.19 -5.08 21.58
N PRO A 111 -1.13 -4.81 22.37
CA PRO A 111 -1.22 -4.86 23.83
C PRO A 111 -2.28 -3.91 24.45
N HIS A 112 -2.62 -2.83 23.76
CA HIS A 112 -3.56 -1.81 24.24
C HIS A 112 -4.93 -1.86 23.56
N ALA A 113 -4.97 -2.23 22.28
CA ALA A 113 -6.18 -2.21 21.47
C ALA A 113 -6.83 -3.60 21.28
N GLY A 114 -6.15 -4.67 21.71
CA GLY A 114 -6.61 -6.04 21.49
C GLY A 114 -6.41 -6.51 20.05
N GLU A 115 -7.40 -7.19 19.49
CA GLU A 115 -7.35 -7.65 18.09
C GLU A 115 -7.45 -6.47 17.12
N VAL A 116 -6.47 -6.37 16.23
CA VAL A 116 -6.40 -5.39 15.15
C VAL A 116 -6.45 -6.13 13.82
N ALA A 117 -7.52 -5.93 13.07
CA ALA A 117 -7.67 -6.47 11.73
C ALA A 117 -7.13 -5.46 10.70
N VAL A 118 -6.21 -5.91 9.87
CA VAL A 118 -5.62 -5.09 8.79
C VAL A 118 -6.06 -5.65 7.46
N GLY A 119 -6.55 -4.78 6.60
CA GLY A 119 -7.06 -5.18 5.31
C GLY A 119 -6.97 -4.06 4.27
N ARG A 120 -7.16 -4.46 3.01
CA ARG A 120 -7.21 -3.55 1.88
C ARG A 120 -8.66 -3.24 1.52
N LEU A 121 -8.94 -1.95 1.33
CA LEU A 121 -10.19 -1.50 0.76
C LEU A 121 -10.09 -1.52 -0.77
N TYR A 122 -10.98 -2.27 -1.40
CA TYR A 122 -11.08 -2.33 -2.86
C TYR A 122 -12.12 -1.35 -3.40
N SER A 123 -13.21 -1.12 -2.64
CA SER A 123 -14.23 -0.11 -2.94
C SER A 123 -14.78 0.49 -1.66
N GLY A 124 -15.47 1.61 -1.78
CA GLY A 124 -16.11 2.30 -0.68
C GLY A 124 -15.15 2.93 0.32
N SER A 125 -15.60 3.06 1.52
CA SER A 125 -14.84 3.65 2.63
C SER A 125 -15.24 3.01 3.95
N ILE A 126 -14.35 3.04 4.94
CA ILE A 126 -14.63 2.58 6.30
C ILE A 126 -14.48 3.73 7.29
N ASN A 127 -15.49 3.91 8.16
CA ASN A 127 -15.55 4.99 9.12
C ASN A 127 -15.53 4.47 10.55
N GLN A 128 -14.98 5.25 11.45
CA GLN A 128 -15.07 4.95 12.88
C GLN A 128 -16.53 5.00 13.33
N GLY A 129 -16.96 4.00 14.09
CA GLY A 129 -18.31 3.91 14.68
C GLY A 129 -19.38 3.31 13.78
N GLU A 130 -19.08 3.04 12.50
CA GLU A 130 -20.04 2.37 11.61
C GLU A 130 -20.19 0.87 11.93
N SER A 131 -21.28 0.28 11.45
CA SER A 131 -21.53 -1.15 11.55
C SER A 131 -21.26 -1.83 10.22
N VAL A 132 -20.51 -2.92 10.26
CA VAL A 132 -20.14 -3.71 9.07
C VAL A 132 -20.39 -5.19 9.34
N PHE A 133 -20.64 -5.95 8.27
CA PHE A 133 -20.71 -7.39 8.30
C PHE A 133 -19.37 -7.99 7.85
N ALA A 134 -18.86 -8.96 8.57
CA ALA A 134 -17.94 -9.92 7.99
C ALA A 134 -18.77 -10.89 7.14
N ILE A 135 -18.48 -11.03 5.86
CA ILE A 135 -19.26 -11.88 4.96
C ILE A 135 -19.33 -13.31 5.53
N GLY A 136 -20.55 -13.85 5.65
CA GLY A 136 -20.85 -15.11 6.33
C GLY A 136 -21.20 -14.97 7.82
N ALA A 137 -21.04 -13.80 8.43
CA ALA A 137 -21.46 -13.56 9.81
C ALA A 137 -22.97 -13.28 9.92
N ALA A 138 -23.57 -13.73 11.02
CA ALA A 138 -25.02 -13.56 11.25
C ALA A 138 -25.43 -12.14 11.66
N LYS A 139 -24.50 -11.36 12.22
CA LYS A 139 -24.77 -10.04 12.80
C LYS A 139 -23.67 -9.04 12.41
N PRO A 140 -24.05 -7.75 12.24
CA PRO A 140 -23.06 -6.71 12.03
C PRO A 140 -22.27 -6.45 13.32
N GLU A 141 -21.06 -6.00 13.17
CA GLU A 141 -20.17 -5.58 14.25
C GLU A 141 -19.77 -4.13 14.08
N ARG A 142 -19.53 -3.46 15.20
CA ARG A 142 -19.21 -2.03 15.18
C ARG A 142 -17.70 -1.79 15.13
N VAL A 143 -17.27 -1.04 14.13
CA VAL A 143 -15.90 -0.55 14.00
C VAL A 143 -15.62 0.44 15.14
N GLN A 144 -14.75 0.09 16.08
CA GLN A 144 -14.42 0.93 17.22
C GLN A 144 -13.40 2.02 16.84
N GLN A 145 -12.36 1.63 16.12
CA GLN A 145 -11.32 2.56 15.66
C GLN A 145 -10.88 2.19 14.25
N VAL A 146 -10.64 3.22 13.45
CA VAL A 146 -10.01 3.12 12.12
C VAL A 146 -8.66 3.80 12.18
N SER A 147 -7.66 3.21 11.54
CA SER A 147 -6.30 3.75 11.51
C SER A 147 -5.64 3.45 10.17
N MET A 148 -4.67 4.28 9.81
CA MET A 148 -3.73 3.99 8.72
C MET A 148 -2.42 3.45 9.30
N MET A 149 -1.79 2.54 8.57
CA MET A 149 -0.47 2.03 8.91
C MET A 149 0.61 2.88 8.24
N VAL A 150 1.51 3.43 9.03
CA VAL A 150 2.67 4.19 8.54
C VAL A 150 3.93 3.54 9.13
N GLY A 151 4.57 2.71 8.33
CA GLY A 151 5.64 1.84 8.83
C GLY A 151 5.12 0.88 9.89
N GLY A 152 5.70 0.92 11.08
CA GLY A 152 5.25 0.14 12.26
C GLY A 152 4.16 0.81 13.07
N ASP A 153 3.87 2.07 12.82
CA ASP A 153 2.95 2.87 13.63
C ASP A 153 1.53 2.84 13.09
N ARG A 154 0.56 2.85 14.01
CA ARG A 154 -0.87 2.90 13.71
C ARG A 154 -1.41 4.29 14.04
N ILE A 155 -1.73 5.06 12.99
CA ILE A 155 -2.23 6.44 13.11
C ILE A 155 -3.75 6.43 13.03
N PRO A 156 -4.48 6.77 14.12
CA PRO A 156 -5.94 6.87 14.10
C PRO A 156 -6.42 7.93 13.11
N VAL A 157 -7.45 7.59 12.34
CA VAL A 157 -8.10 8.49 11.39
C VAL A 157 -9.62 8.26 11.44
N PRO A 158 -10.44 9.27 11.13
CA PRO A 158 -11.88 9.12 11.15
C PRO A 158 -12.44 8.24 10.03
N LYS A 159 -11.77 8.21 8.88
CA LYS A 159 -12.19 7.52 7.65
C LYS A 159 -10.99 7.04 6.86
N VAL A 160 -11.09 5.84 6.24
CA VAL A 160 -10.17 5.36 5.21
C VAL A 160 -10.99 4.99 3.97
N VAL A 161 -10.49 5.36 2.78
CA VAL A 161 -11.18 5.15 1.50
C VAL A 161 -10.53 4.05 0.67
N ALA A 162 -11.22 3.59 -0.37
CA ALA A 162 -10.76 2.61 -1.35
C ALA A 162 -9.31 2.87 -1.81
N GLY A 163 -8.60 1.80 -2.15
CA GLY A 163 -7.20 1.84 -2.56
C GLY A 163 -6.19 1.87 -1.41
N ASN A 164 -6.63 2.13 -0.18
CA ASN A 164 -5.78 2.17 1.00
C ASN A 164 -5.81 0.87 1.81
N ILE A 165 -4.88 0.76 2.74
CA ILE A 165 -4.85 -0.30 3.76
C ILE A 165 -5.29 0.32 5.07
N ALA A 166 -6.34 -0.23 5.67
CA ALA A 166 -6.83 0.18 6.98
C ALA A 166 -6.50 -0.86 8.06
N ALA A 167 -6.26 -0.37 9.26
CA ALA A 167 -6.23 -1.16 10.48
C ALA A 167 -7.45 -0.80 11.31
N ILE A 168 -8.27 -1.78 11.66
CA ILE A 168 -9.53 -1.59 12.38
C ILE A 168 -9.59 -2.44 13.64
N THR A 169 -10.34 -1.98 14.63
CA THR A 169 -10.63 -2.72 15.86
C THR A 169 -12.14 -2.87 16.06
N GLY A 170 -12.54 -3.82 16.86
CA GLY A 170 -13.95 -4.04 17.23
C GLY A 170 -14.65 -5.14 16.44
N ILE A 171 -14.01 -5.76 15.46
CA ILE A 171 -14.59 -6.82 14.62
C ILE A 171 -14.08 -8.18 15.13
N ARG A 172 -14.86 -8.87 15.93
CA ARG A 172 -14.50 -10.17 16.54
C ARG A 172 -14.58 -11.35 15.57
N SER A 173 -15.43 -11.22 14.55
CA SER A 173 -15.57 -12.21 13.49
C SER A 173 -14.53 -12.04 12.38
N ALA A 174 -13.60 -11.07 12.53
CA ALA A 174 -12.53 -10.85 11.57
C ALA A 174 -11.59 -12.05 11.54
N ALA A 175 -11.29 -12.53 10.35
CA ALA A 175 -10.23 -13.51 10.09
C ALA A 175 -9.51 -13.15 8.80
N ALA A 176 -8.26 -13.58 8.64
CA ALA A 176 -7.54 -13.37 7.39
C ALA A 176 -8.28 -14.07 6.23
N GLY A 177 -8.51 -13.33 5.13
CA GLY A 177 -9.30 -13.78 3.99
C GLY A 177 -10.78 -13.42 4.05
N VAL A 178 -11.29 -12.92 5.18
CA VAL A 178 -12.69 -12.47 5.30
C VAL A 178 -12.83 -11.08 4.67
N THR A 179 -13.94 -10.87 3.97
CA THR A 179 -14.33 -9.56 3.43
C THR A 179 -15.34 -8.89 4.36
N LEU A 180 -15.17 -7.60 4.58
CA LEU A 180 -16.13 -6.73 5.25
C LEU A 180 -16.92 -5.94 4.23
N SER A 181 -18.24 -5.87 4.43
CA SER A 181 -19.20 -5.08 3.66
C SER A 181 -20.20 -4.40 4.61
N ARG A 182 -20.95 -3.41 4.11
CA ARG A 182 -22.11 -2.87 4.84
C ARG A 182 -23.33 -3.76 4.69
N ASP A 183 -23.43 -4.46 3.58
CA ASP A 183 -24.49 -5.42 3.32
C ASP A 183 -24.08 -6.83 3.74
N LYS A 184 -25.07 -7.62 4.11
CA LYS A 184 -24.87 -8.98 4.62
C LYS A 184 -24.56 -9.99 3.52
N ASP A 185 -25.08 -9.77 2.30
CA ASP A 185 -25.08 -10.70 1.16
C ASP A 185 -24.28 -10.15 -0.01
#